data_efb5ff7c91801bc29087c6de8e77082d
#
_entry.id   efb5ff7c91801bc29087c6de8e77082d
#
_cell.length_a   1.000
_cell.length_b   1.000
_cell.length_c   1.000
_cell.angle_alpha   90.00
_cell.angle_beta   90.00
_cell.angle_gamma   90.00
#
_symmetry.space_group_name_H-M   'P 1'
#
loop_
_entity.id
_entity.type
_entity.pdbx_description
1 polymer ?
#
loop_
_entity_poly.entity_id
_entity_poly.type
_entity_poly.pdbx_seq_one_letter_code
_entity_poly.pdbx_strand_id
1 'polypeptide(L)'
;MSIRIDDLTVTFKNGVTAVDHVDLEIPHGIFGLLGENGAGKTTLMRVLTTVLAPTSGKVLLDGTLYCEANYEKIQKKIGYLPQETDLYPSLTVRECLEYMGDLAGIEKRESKKRIDYYLEKTSLADHQKKKMRQLSGGMKRRVGLVQALLHEPDFLIVDEPTTGLDPEERIRIRNLLVDFAEERTVLFSTHVVEDLMATCNQLAVMKKGRFLYTGTMRELLNKARGHVWECCTEDESLARELERKYHISSKQYTEEGIRLRLLGENMPSESGCIACDVTLEDAYIYVTNR
;
A
#
# COMPACT_ATOMS: atom_id res chain seq x y z
N MET A 1 -8.10 -16.05 7.03
CA MET A 1 -8.85 -15.63 5.82
C MET A 1 -7.87 -15.54 4.66
N SER A 2 -8.23 -16.01 3.46
CA SER A 2 -7.37 -15.93 2.28
C SER A 2 -8.13 -15.36 1.09
N ILE A 3 -7.40 -14.62 0.24
CA ILE A 3 -7.91 -14.15 -1.04
C ILE A 3 -7.07 -14.79 -2.13
N ARG A 4 -7.75 -15.37 -3.10
CA ARG A 4 -7.12 -15.94 -4.27
C ARG A 4 -7.61 -15.23 -5.52
N ILE A 5 -6.68 -14.85 -6.37
CA ILE A 5 -6.87 -14.21 -7.66
C ILE A 5 -6.29 -15.15 -8.71
N ASP A 6 -7.09 -15.55 -9.69
CA ASP A 6 -6.70 -16.46 -10.76
C ASP A 6 -6.89 -15.76 -12.10
N ASP A 7 -5.82 -15.54 -12.85
CA ASP A 7 -5.74 -14.99 -14.23
C ASP A 7 -6.57 -13.71 -14.42
N LEU A 8 -6.50 -12.79 -13.46
CA LEU A 8 -7.34 -11.59 -13.43
C LEU A 8 -6.89 -10.56 -14.48
N THR A 9 -7.83 -10.13 -15.30
CA THR A 9 -7.60 -9.05 -16.27
C THR A 9 -8.67 -7.97 -16.16
N VAL A 10 -8.24 -6.71 -16.22
CA VAL A 10 -9.13 -5.55 -16.30
C VAL A 10 -8.72 -4.65 -17.44
N THR A 11 -9.57 -4.59 -18.47
CA THR A 11 -9.40 -3.70 -19.63
C THR A 11 -10.55 -2.71 -19.67
N PHE A 12 -10.25 -1.43 -19.67
CA PHE A 12 -11.23 -0.34 -19.75
C PHE A 12 -11.75 -0.19 -21.20
N LYS A 13 -12.90 0.49 -21.35
CA LYS A 13 -13.56 0.74 -22.65
C LYS A 13 -12.67 1.49 -23.67
N ASN A 14 -11.71 2.27 -23.19
CA ASN A 14 -10.73 2.98 -24.03
C ASN A 14 -9.56 2.07 -24.50
N GLY A 15 -9.60 0.76 -24.23
CA GLY A 15 -8.59 -0.21 -24.62
C GLY A 15 -7.39 -0.32 -23.67
N VAL A 16 -7.34 0.47 -22.59
CA VAL A 16 -6.25 0.39 -21.61
C VAL A 16 -6.45 -0.81 -20.70
N THR A 17 -5.48 -1.72 -20.67
CA THR A 17 -5.43 -2.86 -19.75
C THR A 17 -4.67 -2.41 -18.48
N ALA A 18 -5.40 -2.23 -17.39
CA ALA A 18 -4.85 -1.75 -16.11
C ALA A 18 -4.41 -2.88 -15.17
N VAL A 19 -4.97 -4.08 -15.35
CA VAL A 19 -4.56 -5.32 -14.68
C VAL A 19 -4.51 -6.39 -15.77
N ASP A 20 -3.40 -7.09 -15.90
CA ASP A 20 -3.09 -7.92 -17.05
C ASP A 20 -2.57 -9.30 -16.61
N HIS A 21 -3.47 -10.31 -16.68
CA HIS A 21 -3.20 -11.70 -16.34
C HIS A 21 -2.49 -11.89 -14.99
N VAL A 22 -3.08 -11.35 -13.90
CA VAL A 22 -2.48 -11.45 -12.58
C VAL A 22 -3.01 -12.63 -11.78
N ASP A 23 -2.07 -13.37 -11.18
CA ASP A 23 -2.31 -14.41 -10.18
C ASP A 23 -1.75 -13.95 -8.84
N LEU A 24 -2.54 -14.07 -7.76
CA LEU A 24 -2.10 -13.67 -6.42
C LEU A 24 -2.86 -14.45 -5.36
N GLU A 25 -2.14 -14.88 -4.34
CA GLU A 25 -2.72 -15.34 -3.09
C GLU A 25 -2.31 -14.38 -1.96
N ILE A 26 -3.29 -13.80 -1.27
CA ILE A 26 -3.07 -12.91 -0.14
C ILE A 26 -3.33 -13.73 1.13
N PRO A 27 -2.28 -14.06 1.90
CA PRO A 27 -2.41 -14.82 3.13
C PRO A 27 -2.94 -13.96 4.28
N HIS A 28 -3.18 -14.58 5.42
CA HIS A 28 -3.47 -13.89 6.68
C HIS A 28 -2.33 -12.96 7.10
N GLY A 29 -2.67 -11.84 7.75
CA GLY A 29 -1.72 -10.82 8.16
C GLY A 29 -1.65 -9.65 7.19
N ILE A 30 -0.54 -8.89 7.19
CA ILE A 30 -0.35 -7.75 6.29
C ILE A 30 0.37 -8.19 5.02
N PHE A 31 -0.26 -7.91 3.88
CA PHE A 31 0.31 -8.09 2.56
C PHE A 31 0.53 -6.72 1.88
N GLY A 32 1.76 -6.46 1.44
CA GLY A 32 2.14 -5.21 0.79
C GLY A 32 1.91 -5.25 -0.72
N LEU A 33 1.41 -4.16 -1.28
CA LEU A 33 1.32 -3.96 -2.74
C LEU A 33 2.13 -2.73 -3.15
N LEU A 34 3.34 -2.96 -3.64
CA LEU A 34 4.29 -1.92 -4.04
C LEU A 34 4.20 -1.65 -5.55
N GLY A 35 4.26 -0.39 -5.94
CA GLY A 35 4.33 0.00 -7.34
C GLY A 35 4.13 1.49 -7.54
N GLU A 36 4.59 2.00 -8.67
CA GLU A 36 4.44 3.40 -9.06
C GLU A 36 2.95 3.78 -9.26
N ASN A 37 2.69 5.09 -9.34
CA ASN A 37 1.38 5.59 -9.74
C ASN A 37 1.06 5.12 -11.17
N GLY A 38 -0.16 4.63 -11.36
CA GLY A 38 -0.56 4.04 -12.65
C GLY A 38 -0.13 2.57 -12.86
N ALA A 39 0.51 1.92 -11.90
CA ALA A 39 0.88 0.50 -12.00
C ALA A 39 -0.32 -0.47 -12.06
N GLY A 40 -1.53 -0.01 -11.68
CA GLY A 40 -2.75 -0.84 -11.65
C GLY A 40 -3.26 -1.16 -10.24
N LYS A 41 -2.55 -0.74 -9.16
CA LYS A 41 -2.88 -1.04 -7.76
C LYS A 41 -4.33 -0.69 -7.40
N THR A 42 -4.73 0.57 -7.61
CA THR A 42 -6.09 1.05 -7.30
C THR A 42 -7.16 0.30 -8.12
N THR A 43 -6.85 -0.06 -9.37
CA THR A 43 -7.77 -0.86 -10.21
C THR A 43 -7.96 -2.25 -9.63
N LEU A 44 -6.87 -2.92 -9.23
CA LEU A 44 -6.93 -4.21 -8.54
C LEU A 44 -7.76 -4.11 -7.25
N MET A 45 -7.51 -3.10 -6.42
CA MET A 45 -8.27 -2.89 -5.18
C MET A 45 -9.75 -2.63 -5.43
N ARG A 46 -10.12 -1.90 -6.49
CA ARG A 46 -11.53 -1.70 -6.88
C ARG A 46 -12.22 -3.01 -7.29
N VAL A 47 -11.49 -3.95 -7.88
CA VAL A 47 -12.04 -5.30 -8.12
C VAL A 47 -12.23 -6.03 -6.80
N LEU A 48 -11.23 -6.03 -5.93
CA LEU A 48 -11.30 -6.70 -4.62
C LEU A 48 -12.38 -6.14 -3.70
N THR A 49 -12.74 -4.86 -3.88
CA THR A 49 -13.84 -4.21 -3.14
C THR A 49 -15.20 -4.31 -3.85
N THR A 50 -15.30 -5.10 -4.93
CA THR A 50 -16.52 -5.27 -5.76
C THR A 50 -17.03 -4.00 -6.45
N VAL A 51 -16.26 -2.90 -6.42
CA VAL A 51 -16.60 -1.62 -7.10
C VAL A 51 -16.43 -1.73 -8.60
N LEU A 52 -15.55 -2.61 -9.06
CA LEU A 52 -15.25 -2.83 -10.48
C LEU A 52 -15.31 -4.33 -10.78
N ALA A 53 -16.08 -4.71 -11.80
CA ALA A 53 -16.07 -6.07 -12.30
C ALA A 53 -14.82 -6.30 -13.18
N PRO A 54 -14.14 -7.46 -13.08
CA PRO A 54 -13.05 -7.81 -13.97
C PRO A 54 -13.54 -8.09 -15.40
N THR A 55 -12.65 -7.94 -16.38
CA THR A 55 -12.92 -8.32 -17.77
C THR A 55 -12.87 -9.84 -17.93
N SER A 56 -11.91 -10.48 -17.26
CA SER A 56 -11.76 -11.94 -17.20
C SER A 56 -11.03 -12.36 -15.92
N GLY A 57 -10.95 -13.68 -15.69
CA GLY A 57 -10.34 -14.25 -14.50
C GLY A 57 -11.33 -14.39 -13.34
N LYS A 58 -10.82 -14.73 -12.17
CA LYS A 58 -11.63 -15.02 -10.96
C LYS A 58 -10.98 -14.47 -9.71
N VAL A 59 -11.82 -14.06 -8.75
CA VAL A 59 -11.40 -13.73 -7.39
C VAL A 59 -12.24 -14.56 -6.42
N LEU A 60 -11.60 -15.12 -5.42
CA LEU A 60 -12.26 -15.87 -4.36
C LEU A 60 -11.86 -15.29 -2.99
N LEU A 61 -12.84 -15.13 -2.11
CA LEU A 61 -12.67 -14.78 -0.71
C LEU A 61 -13.11 -15.96 0.14
N ASP A 62 -12.17 -16.64 0.80
CA ASP A 62 -12.44 -17.91 1.54
C ASP A 62 -13.28 -18.90 0.71
N GLY A 63 -12.92 -19.11 -0.55
CA GLY A 63 -13.65 -19.97 -1.49
C GLY A 63 -14.96 -19.39 -2.02
N THR A 64 -15.40 -18.21 -1.57
CA THR A 64 -16.59 -17.52 -2.11
C THR A 64 -16.20 -16.75 -3.37
N LEU A 65 -16.76 -17.14 -4.52
CA LEU A 65 -16.50 -16.49 -5.81
C LEU A 65 -17.08 -15.05 -5.84
N TYR A 66 -16.32 -14.12 -6.37
CA TYR A 66 -16.75 -12.75 -6.68
C TYR A 66 -17.69 -12.78 -7.88
N CYS A 67 -18.99 -12.67 -7.61
CA CYS A 67 -20.05 -12.50 -8.60
C CYS A 67 -21.19 -11.72 -7.95
N GLU A 68 -22.07 -11.12 -8.76
CA GLU A 68 -23.17 -10.26 -8.27
C GLU A 68 -23.98 -10.91 -7.16
N ALA A 69 -24.26 -12.20 -7.25
CA ALA A 69 -25.04 -12.94 -6.23
C ALA A 69 -24.33 -12.98 -4.85
N ASN A 70 -23.01 -12.82 -4.82
CA ASN A 70 -22.20 -12.92 -3.59
C ASN A 70 -21.71 -11.55 -3.09
N TYR A 71 -21.87 -10.47 -3.86
CA TYR A 71 -21.28 -9.16 -3.51
C TYR A 71 -21.70 -8.66 -2.13
N GLU A 72 -22.97 -8.74 -1.78
CA GLU A 72 -23.42 -8.31 -0.45
C GLU A 72 -22.74 -9.08 0.70
N LYS A 73 -22.58 -10.40 0.54
CA LYS A 73 -21.87 -11.24 1.50
C LYS A 73 -20.39 -10.90 1.59
N ILE A 74 -19.75 -10.60 0.47
CA ILE A 74 -18.35 -10.22 0.36
C ILE A 74 -18.12 -8.84 0.98
N GLN A 75 -18.95 -7.85 0.63
CA GLN A 75 -18.86 -6.48 1.13
C GLN A 75 -18.97 -6.39 2.65
N LYS A 76 -19.80 -7.23 3.28
CA LYS A 76 -19.89 -7.31 4.75
C LYS A 76 -18.59 -7.73 5.43
N LYS A 77 -17.70 -8.40 4.69
CA LYS A 77 -16.40 -8.89 5.19
C LYS A 77 -15.24 -7.95 4.87
N ILE A 78 -15.45 -6.91 4.04
CA ILE A 78 -14.40 -6.05 3.54
C ILE A 78 -14.53 -4.64 4.08
N GLY A 79 -13.45 -4.11 4.67
CA GLY A 79 -13.27 -2.68 4.91
C GLY A 79 -12.42 -2.07 3.80
N TYR A 80 -12.76 -0.85 3.37
CA TYR A 80 -12.00 -0.18 2.32
C TYR A 80 -11.72 1.28 2.65
N LEU A 81 -10.44 1.63 2.61
CA LEU A 81 -9.97 3.02 2.62
C LEU A 81 -9.44 3.35 1.23
N PRO A 82 -10.17 4.11 0.39
CA PRO A 82 -9.68 4.56 -0.92
C PRO A 82 -8.61 5.63 -0.78
N GLN A 83 -7.85 5.89 -1.85
CA GLN A 83 -6.82 6.94 -1.90
C GLN A 83 -7.40 8.33 -1.63
N GLU A 84 -8.56 8.66 -2.17
CA GLU A 84 -9.32 9.88 -1.88
C GLU A 84 -10.53 9.54 -1.02
N THR A 85 -10.71 10.28 0.06
CA THR A 85 -11.80 10.04 1.01
C THR A 85 -12.71 11.26 1.05
N ASP A 86 -13.79 11.20 0.26
CA ASP A 86 -14.86 12.22 0.27
C ASP A 86 -15.95 11.81 1.25
N LEU A 87 -15.84 12.32 2.47
CA LEU A 87 -16.85 12.16 3.50
C LEU A 87 -17.71 13.43 3.60
N TYR A 88 -18.92 13.29 4.12
CA TYR A 88 -19.95 14.35 4.19
C TYR A 88 -19.43 15.66 4.82
N PRO A 89 -19.17 16.73 4.03
CA PRO A 89 -18.47 17.93 4.50
C PRO A 89 -19.19 18.71 5.60
N SER A 90 -20.52 18.60 5.65
CA SER A 90 -21.40 19.32 6.60
C SER A 90 -21.55 18.64 7.95
N LEU A 91 -21.30 17.34 8.03
CA LEU A 91 -21.38 16.57 9.26
C LEU A 91 -20.13 16.77 10.12
N THR A 92 -20.27 16.64 11.43
CA THR A 92 -19.14 16.48 12.33
C THR A 92 -18.51 15.10 12.15
N VAL A 93 -17.28 14.92 12.63
CA VAL A 93 -16.60 13.60 12.61
C VAL A 93 -17.48 12.53 13.26
N ARG A 94 -18.03 12.82 14.44
CA ARG A 94 -18.91 11.89 15.16
C ARG A 94 -20.18 11.55 14.38
N GLU A 95 -20.91 12.57 13.92
CA GLU A 95 -22.12 12.36 13.12
C GLU A 95 -21.85 11.56 11.85
N CYS A 96 -20.71 11.81 11.19
CA CYS A 96 -20.31 11.06 10.00
C CYS A 96 -20.08 9.57 10.33
N LEU A 97 -19.35 9.27 11.42
CA LEU A 97 -19.06 7.90 11.82
C LEU A 97 -20.32 7.17 12.34
N GLU A 98 -21.20 7.86 13.09
CA GLU A 98 -22.50 7.31 13.51
C GLU A 98 -23.38 6.97 12.31
N TYR A 99 -23.46 7.86 11.33
CA TYR A 99 -24.17 7.62 10.08
C TYR A 99 -23.61 6.39 9.31
N MET A 100 -22.29 6.26 9.23
CA MET A 100 -21.65 5.10 8.60
C MET A 100 -21.90 3.81 9.39
N GLY A 101 -21.93 3.87 10.72
CA GLY A 101 -22.31 2.75 11.56
C GLY A 101 -23.76 2.30 11.35
N ASP A 102 -24.69 3.25 11.23
CA ASP A 102 -26.10 2.96 10.92
C ASP A 102 -26.25 2.31 9.52
N LEU A 103 -25.52 2.80 8.50
CA LEU A 103 -25.51 2.21 7.16
C LEU A 103 -24.93 0.79 7.15
N ALA A 104 -23.95 0.52 8.00
CA ALA A 104 -23.36 -0.83 8.17
C ALA A 104 -24.26 -1.77 9.00
N GLY A 105 -25.39 -1.29 9.53
CA GLY A 105 -26.31 -2.06 10.35
C GLY A 105 -25.79 -2.41 11.74
N ILE A 106 -24.83 -1.61 12.25
CA ILE A 106 -24.27 -1.82 13.59
C ILE A 106 -25.24 -1.31 14.65
N GLU A 107 -25.47 -2.09 15.70
CA GLU A 107 -26.32 -1.67 16.82
C GLU A 107 -25.74 -0.39 17.46
N LYS A 108 -26.59 0.62 17.75
CA LYS A 108 -26.19 1.97 18.18
C LYS A 108 -25.23 1.99 19.38
N ARG A 109 -25.48 1.13 20.36
CA ARG A 109 -24.63 1.04 21.55
C ARG A 109 -23.24 0.51 21.21
N GLU A 110 -23.17 -0.46 20.32
CA GLU A 110 -21.91 -1.04 19.83
C GLU A 110 -21.18 -0.06 18.92
N SER A 111 -21.89 0.57 17.99
CA SER A 111 -21.35 1.61 17.09
C SER A 111 -20.66 2.73 17.91
N LYS A 112 -21.33 3.23 18.96
CA LYS A 112 -20.76 4.26 19.83
C LYS A 112 -19.46 3.82 20.49
N LYS A 113 -19.40 2.57 21.03
CA LYS A 113 -18.18 2.04 21.67
C LYS A 113 -17.02 1.96 20.68
N ARG A 114 -17.28 1.44 19.48
CA ARG A 114 -16.27 1.31 18.42
C ARG A 114 -15.79 2.68 17.95
N ILE A 115 -16.69 3.63 17.75
CA ILE A 115 -16.33 5.01 17.40
C ILE A 115 -15.44 5.61 18.47
N ASP A 116 -15.81 5.53 19.75
CA ASP A 116 -15.00 6.06 20.84
C ASP A 116 -13.60 5.43 20.87
N TYR A 117 -13.51 4.10 20.76
CA TYR A 117 -12.25 3.36 20.68
C TYR A 117 -11.36 3.80 19.52
N TYR A 118 -11.90 3.84 18.30
CA TYR A 118 -11.09 4.20 17.13
C TYR A 118 -10.74 5.69 17.09
N LEU A 119 -11.58 6.60 17.61
CA LEU A 119 -11.25 8.01 17.73
C LEU A 119 -10.05 8.23 18.66
N GLU A 120 -9.97 7.49 19.78
CA GLU A 120 -8.80 7.51 20.66
C GLU A 120 -7.55 6.95 19.94
N LYS A 121 -7.65 5.77 19.33
CA LYS A 121 -6.53 5.12 18.62
C LYS A 121 -5.97 5.98 17.48
N THR A 122 -6.80 6.80 16.83
CA THR A 122 -6.41 7.67 15.71
C THR A 122 -6.15 9.12 16.13
N SER A 123 -6.17 9.44 17.43
CA SER A 123 -6.01 10.81 17.97
C SER A 123 -7.01 11.83 17.37
N LEU A 124 -8.25 11.38 17.18
CA LEU A 124 -9.36 12.21 16.69
C LEU A 124 -10.38 12.55 17.77
N ALA A 125 -10.23 12.05 19.00
CA ALA A 125 -11.19 12.24 20.09
C ALA A 125 -11.50 13.73 20.34
N ASP A 126 -10.48 14.58 20.41
CA ASP A 126 -10.65 16.04 20.62
C ASP A 126 -11.24 16.75 19.40
N HIS A 127 -11.26 16.10 18.26
CA HIS A 127 -11.74 16.65 17.00
C HIS A 127 -13.13 16.15 16.58
N GLN A 128 -13.75 15.27 17.36
CA GLN A 128 -15.01 14.62 17.05
C GLN A 128 -16.18 15.58 16.78
N LYS A 129 -16.13 16.80 17.33
CA LYS A 129 -17.15 17.85 17.12
C LYS A 129 -16.85 18.79 15.94
N LYS A 130 -15.65 18.70 15.32
CA LYS A 130 -15.32 19.48 14.13
C LYS A 130 -16.07 18.93 12.92
N LYS A 131 -16.50 19.82 12.02
CA LYS A 131 -17.08 19.41 10.74
C LYS A 131 -16.00 18.83 9.83
N MET A 132 -16.37 17.84 9.00
CA MET A 132 -15.46 17.18 8.07
C MET A 132 -14.71 18.17 7.16
N ARG A 133 -15.36 19.24 6.71
CA ARG A 133 -14.72 20.31 5.90
C ARG A 133 -13.62 21.10 6.62
N GLN A 134 -13.56 21.05 7.95
CA GLN A 134 -12.58 21.77 8.78
C GLN A 134 -11.34 20.94 9.09
N LEU A 135 -11.31 19.68 8.67
CA LEU A 135 -10.21 18.76 8.92
C LEU A 135 -9.10 18.93 7.88
N SER A 136 -7.85 18.70 8.31
CA SER A 136 -6.73 18.52 7.39
C SER A 136 -6.89 17.25 6.55
N GLY A 137 -6.12 17.13 5.47
CA GLY A 137 -6.10 15.91 4.65
C GLY A 137 -5.80 14.66 5.46
N GLY A 138 -4.78 14.71 6.32
CA GLY A 138 -4.40 13.62 7.22
C GLY A 138 -5.50 13.26 8.22
N MET A 139 -6.19 14.25 8.79
CA MET A 139 -7.33 14.00 9.68
C MET A 139 -8.49 13.33 8.94
N LYS A 140 -8.83 13.77 7.72
CA LYS A 140 -9.85 13.13 6.89
C LYS A 140 -9.49 11.68 6.58
N ARG A 141 -8.20 11.44 6.29
CA ARG A 141 -7.67 10.10 6.05
C ARG A 141 -7.88 9.17 7.23
N ARG A 142 -7.59 9.66 8.44
CA ARG A 142 -7.81 8.91 9.68
C ARG A 142 -9.30 8.64 9.95
N VAL A 143 -10.19 9.59 9.68
CA VAL A 143 -11.66 9.35 9.76
C VAL A 143 -12.09 8.27 8.76
N GLY A 144 -11.58 8.30 7.52
CA GLY A 144 -11.83 7.27 6.51
C GLY A 144 -11.35 5.88 6.96
N LEU A 145 -10.20 5.81 7.63
CA LEU A 145 -9.72 4.54 8.20
C LEU A 145 -10.65 4.04 9.31
N VAL A 146 -11.07 4.92 10.24
CA VAL A 146 -12.05 4.55 11.27
C VAL A 146 -13.33 4.02 10.65
N GLN A 147 -13.86 4.70 9.62
CA GLN A 147 -15.05 4.24 8.88
C GLN A 147 -14.85 2.83 8.31
N ALA A 148 -13.70 2.56 7.69
CA ALA A 148 -13.40 1.24 7.12
C ALA A 148 -13.29 0.12 8.17
N LEU A 149 -13.02 0.48 9.43
CA LEU A 149 -12.85 -0.46 10.55
C LEU A 149 -14.13 -0.66 11.37
N LEU A 150 -15.12 0.23 11.30
CA LEU A 150 -16.28 0.24 12.20
C LEU A 150 -17.07 -1.07 12.25
N HIS A 151 -17.25 -1.72 11.12
CA HIS A 151 -17.99 -2.99 11.03
C HIS A 151 -17.13 -4.23 11.29
N GLU A 152 -15.86 -4.02 11.74
CA GLU A 152 -14.89 -5.09 12.06
C GLU A 152 -14.71 -6.09 10.91
N PRO A 153 -14.27 -5.62 9.74
CA PRO A 153 -14.12 -6.48 8.58
C PRO A 153 -13.10 -7.59 8.81
N ASP A 154 -13.25 -8.71 8.16
CA ASP A 154 -12.25 -9.78 8.13
C ASP A 154 -11.06 -9.43 7.22
N PHE A 155 -11.31 -8.60 6.19
CA PHE A 155 -10.33 -8.14 5.23
C PHE A 155 -10.38 -6.62 5.07
N LEU A 156 -9.27 -5.97 5.36
CA LEU A 156 -9.12 -4.52 5.21
C LEU A 156 -8.24 -4.20 3.99
N ILE A 157 -8.75 -3.39 3.09
CA ILE A 157 -8.01 -2.89 1.93
C ILE A 157 -7.74 -1.40 2.16
N VAL A 158 -6.46 -1.01 2.13
CA VAL A 158 -6.07 0.38 2.34
C VAL A 158 -5.17 0.86 1.19
N ASP A 159 -5.64 1.88 0.46
CA ASP A 159 -4.93 2.45 -0.67
C ASP A 159 -4.17 3.70 -0.22
N GLU A 160 -2.84 3.59 -0.13
CA GLU A 160 -1.90 4.64 0.29
C GLU A 160 -2.25 5.32 1.63
N PRO A 161 -2.46 4.58 2.73
CA PRO A 161 -3.01 5.12 3.97
C PRO A 161 -2.12 6.16 4.67
N THR A 162 -0.84 6.21 4.36
CA THR A 162 0.18 7.07 4.98
C THR A 162 0.52 8.31 4.16
N THR A 163 0.01 8.41 2.93
CA THR A 163 0.29 9.54 2.04
C THR A 163 -0.27 10.85 2.61
N GLY A 164 0.59 11.88 2.67
CA GLY A 164 0.22 13.20 3.18
C GLY A 164 0.12 13.30 4.70
N LEU A 165 0.56 12.28 5.43
CA LEU A 165 0.68 12.30 6.89
C LEU A 165 2.08 12.74 7.31
N ASP A 166 2.18 13.39 8.47
CA ASP A 166 3.46 13.62 9.12
C ASP A 166 4.05 12.30 9.70
N PRO A 167 5.35 12.27 10.05
CA PRO A 167 6.02 11.04 10.48
C PRO A 167 5.36 10.37 11.71
N GLU A 168 4.88 11.14 12.67
CA GLU A 168 4.25 10.61 13.88
C GLU A 168 2.89 9.96 13.54
N GLU A 169 2.09 10.62 12.70
CA GLU A 169 0.81 10.09 12.23
C GLU A 169 0.99 8.81 11.38
N ARG A 170 2.04 8.75 10.53
CA ARG A 170 2.39 7.53 9.78
C ARG A 170 2.64 6.35 10.72
N ILE A 171 3.44 6.55 11.77
CA ILE A 171 3.73 5.49 12.75
C ILE A 171 2.44 5.00 13.41
N ARG A 172 1.56 5.91 13.82
CA ARG A 172 0.28 5.55 14.47
C ARG A 172 -0.61 4.72 13.55
N ILE A 173 -0.76 5.13 12.29
CA ILE A 173 -1.57 4.38 11.31
C ILE A 173 -0.96 3.00 11.05
N ARG A 174 0.36 2.90 10.87
CA ARG A 174 1.02 1.61 10.70
C ARG A 174 0.78 0.68 11.89
N ASN A 175 0.97 1.17 13.12
CA ASN A 175 0.72 0.37 14.32
C ASN A 175 -0.73 -0.11 14.39
N LEU A 176 -1.71 0.76 14.09
CA LEU A 176 -3.12 0.36 14.05
C LEU A 176 -3.40 -0.73 13.01
N LEU A 177 -2.75 -0.67 11.83
CA LEU A 177 -2.89 -1.71 10.81
C LEU A 177 -2.21 -3.02 11.25
N VAL A 178 -1.07 -2.96 11.95
CA VAL A 178 -0.39 -4.14 12.51
C VAL A 178 -1.26 -4.79 13.58
N ASP A 179 -1.76 -4.02 14.56
CA ASP A 179 -2.66 -4.52 15.60
C ASP A 179 -3.90 -5.19 14.98
N PHE A 180 -4.49 -4.56 13.95
CA PHE A 180 -5.67 -5.10 13.26
C PHE A 180 -5.37 -6.42 12.53
N ALA A 181 -4.16 -6.56 11.98
CA ALA A 181 -3.75 -7.72 11.20
C ALA A 181 -3.38 -8.95 12.03
N GLU A 182 -3.28 -8.85 13.37
CA GLU A 182 -2.97 -10.00 14.24
C GLU A 182 -4.00 -11.14 14.06
N GLU A 183 -5.29 -10.78 13.90
CA GLU A 183 -6.37 -11.76 13.72
C GLU A 183 -7.03 -11.71 12.34
N ARG A 184 -6.63 -10.75 11.48
CA ARG A 184 -7.31 -10.42 10.22
C ARG A 184 -6.33 -10.27 9.06
N THR A 185 -6.85 -9.98 7.88
CA THR A 185 -6.01 -9.76 6.69
C THR A 185 -6.06 -8.29 6.27
N VAL A 186 -4.90 -7.71 5.97
CA VAL A 186 -4.77 -6.35 5.46
C VAL A 186 -4.02 -6.37 4.13
N LEU A 187 -4.62 -5.81 3.08
CA LEU A 187 -3.92 -5.44 1.85
C LEU A 187 -3.57 -3.96 1.92
N PHE A 188 -2.28 -3.67 1.94
CA PHE A 188 -1.71 -2.35 2.10
C PHE A 188 -0.99 -1.91 0.83
N SER A 189 -1.53 -0.94 0.08
CA SER A 189 -0.82 -0.37 -1.06
C SER A 189 0.01 0.84 -0.66
N THR A 190 1.17 0.96 -1.26
CA THR A 190 2.01 2.14 -1.15
C THR A 190 3.00 2.23 -2.32
N HIS A 191 3.52 3.43 -2.54
CA HIS A 191 4.72 3.67 -3.34
C HIS A 191 5.93 4.01 -2.43
N VAL A 192 5.73 4.06 -1.11
CA VAL A 192 6.74 4.37 -0.09
C VAL A 192 7.28 3.06 0.50
N VAL A 193 8.51 2.77 0.18
CA VAL A 193 9.19 1.49 0.51
C VAL A 193 9.32 1.29 2.02
N GLU A 194 9.63 2.35 2.77
CA GLU A 194 9.82 2.30 4.23
C GLU A 194 8.55 1.89 4.98
N ASP A 195 7.37 2.22 4.45
CA ASP A 195 6.12 1.83 5.08
C ASP A 195 5.92 0.32 5.05
N LEU A 196 6.34 -0.34 3.95
CA LEU A 196 6.28 -1.80 3.82
C LEU A 196 7.28 -2.50 4.76
N MET A 197 8.50 -1.98 4.84
CA MET A 197 9.53 -2.55 5.73
C MET A 197 9.07 -2.62 7.19
N ALA A 198 8.28 -1.65 7.61
CA ALA A 198 7.81 -1.54 8.99
C ALA A 198 6.53 -2.35 9.28
N THR A 199 5.86 -2.88 8.25
CA THR A 199 4.50 -3.43 8.43
C THR A 199 4.31 -4.85 7.91
N CYS A 200 4.95 -5.24 6.81
CA CYS A 200 4.66 -6.53 6.17
C CYS A 200 5.90 -7.37 5.88
N ASN A 201 5.72 -8.69 5.92
CA ASN A 201 6.75 -9.65 5.54
C ASN A 201 6.58 -10.18 4.11
N GLN A 202 5.39 -10.06 3.54
CA GLN A 202 5.04 -10.51 2.19
C GLN A 202 4.52 -9.35 1.37
N LEU A 203 4.91 -9.31 0.10
CA LEU A 203 4.53 -8.25 -0.82
C LEU A 203 4.48 -8.74 -2.27
N ALA A 204 3.77 -7.96 -3.08
CA ALA A 204 3.87 -8.01 -4.53
C ALA A 204 4.38 -6.67 -5.06
N VAL A 205 5.23 -6.73 -6.11
CA VAL A 205 5.67 -5.55 -6.87
C VAL A 205 4.90 -5.52 -8.18
N MET A 206 4.13 -4.45 -8.39
CA MET A 206 3.29 -4.27 -9.57
C MET A 206 3.82 -3.18 -10.49
N LYS A 207 3.92 -3.47 -11.79
CA LYS A 207 4.31 -2.50 -12.84
C LYS A 207 3.48 -2.75 -14.09
N LYS A 208 2.89 -1.71 -14.66
CA LYS A 208 2.10 -1.75 -15.91
C LYS A 208 1.06 -2.88 -15.94
N GLY A 209 0.32 -3.05 -14.84
CA GLY A 209 -0.76 -4.03 -14.73
C GLY A 209 -0.32 -5.46 -14.40
N ARG A 210 0.97 -5.75 -14.26
CA ARG A 210 1.50 -7.10 -14.00
C ARG A 210 2.28 -7.16 -12.71
N PHE A 211 2.32 -8.33 -12.08
CA PHE A 211 3.25 -8.57 -10.98
C PHE A 211 4.62 -8.97 -11.53
N LEU A 212 5.64 -8.20 -11.15
CA LEU A 212 7.04 -8.52 -11.43
C LEU A 212 7.64 -9.41 -10.34
N TYR A 213 7.07 -9.33 -9.15
CA TYR A 213 7.49 -10.11 -8.00
C TYR A 213 6.30 -10.35 -7.06
N THR A 214 6.25 -11.54 -6.48
CA THR A 214 5.38 -11.89 -5.36
C THR A 214 6.15 -12.83 -4.44
N GLY A 215 6.16 -12.56 -3.15
CA GLY A 215 6.88 -13.37 -2.17
C GLY A 215 7.24 -12.60 -0.91
N THR A 216 8.24 -13.10 -0.17
CA THR A 216 8.71 -12.45 1.05
C THR A 216 9.65 -11.28 0.76
N MET A 217 9.68 -10.31 1.67
CA MET A 217 10.64 -9.20 1.58
C MET A 217 12.09 -9.70 1.54
N ARG A 218 12.41 -10.73 2.32
CA ARG A 218 13.74 -11.33 2.34
C ARG A 218 14.15 -11.90 0.97
N GLU A 219 13.25 -12.56 0.29
CA GLU A 219 13.52 -13.10 -1.05
C GLU A 219 13.69 -11.98 -2.08
N LEU A 220 12.90 -10.89 -1.97
CA LEU A 220 13.05 -9.71 -2.82
C LEU A 220 14.45 -9.08 -2.66
N LEU A 221 14.90 -8.85 -1.41
CA LEU A 221 16.24 -8.35 -1.12
C LEU A 221 17.33 -9.28 -1.68
N ASN A 222 17.15 -10.61 -1.55
CA ASN A 222 18.09 -11.59 -2.06
C ASN A 222 18.26 -11.55 -3.58
N LYS A 223 17.23 -11.13 -4.34
CA LYS A 223 17.31 -10.97 -5.80
C LYS A 223 18.31 -9.90 -6.24
N ALA A 224 18.49 -8.86 -5.45
CA ALA A 224 19.42 -7.75 -5.76
C ALA A 224 20.81 -7.94 -5.11
N ARG A 225 21.03 -8.99 -4.30
CA ARG A 225 22.33 -9.25 -3.70
C ARG A 225 23.39 -9.51 -4.76
N GLY A 226 24.55 -8.85 -4.62
CA GLY A 226 25.65 -8.90 -5.56
C GLY A 226 25.44 -8.03 -6.81
N HIS A 227 24.39 -7.21 -6.83
CA HIS A 227 24.07 -6.29 -7.91
C HIS A 227 23.99 -4.83 -7.46
N VAL A 228 24.33 -4.54 -6.20
CA VAL A 228 24.29 -3.20 -5.62
C VAL A 228 25.69 -2.78 -5.18
N TRP A 229 26.10 -1.60 -5.65
CA TRP A 229 27.41 -1.03 -5.43
C TRP A 229 27.29 0.36 -4.87
N GLU A 230 28.14 0.73 -3.92
CA GLU A 230 28.23 2.09 -3.42
C GLU A 230 29.51 2.71 -3.91
N CYS A 231 29.42 3.87 -4.57
CA CYS A 231 30.55 4.65 -5.06
C CYS A 231 30.53 6.03 -4.42
N CYS A 232 31.69 6.44 -3.88
CA CYS A 232 31.88 7.79 -3.34
C CYS A 232 32.91 8.52 -4.17
N THR A 233 32.60 9.78 -4.57
CA THR A 233 33.52 10.61 -5.37
C THR A 233 33.31 12.09 -5.08
N GLU A 234 34.41 12.86 -5.08
CA GLU A 234 34.35 14.33 -5.06
C GLU A 234 34.19 14.92 -6.47
N ASP A 235 34.44 14.11 -7.53
CA ASP A 235 34.35 14.53 -8.92
C ASP A 235 32.93 14.46 -9.45
N GLU A 236 32.31 15.61 -9.64
CA GLU A 236 30.96 15.70 -10.23
C GLU A 236 30.89 15.15 -11.66
N SER A 237 31.97 15.16 -12.43
CA SER A 237 31.99 14.65 -13.81
C SER A 237 31.89 13.13 -13.81
N LEU A 238 32.62 12.45 -12.90
CA LEU A 238 32.55 11.02 -12.69
C LEU A 238 31.17 10.61 -12.15
N ALA A 239 30.60 11.36 -11.21
CA ALA A 239 29.26 11.10 -10.70
C ALA A 239 28.21 11.12 -11.84
N ARG A 240 28.26 12.12 -12.74
CA ARG A 240 27.36 12.21 -13.90
C ARG A 240 27.61 11.09 -14.93
N GLU A 241 28.83 10.61 -15.09
CA GLU A 241 29.15 9.47 -15.95
C GLU A 241 28.50 8.20 -15.38
N LEU A 242 28.66 7.92 -14.08
CA LEU A 242 28.03 6.80 -13.40
C LEU A 242 26.50 6.83 -13.51
N GLU A 243 25.88 8.01 -13.34
CA GLU A 243 24.42 8.20 -13.51
C GLU A 243 23.92 7.89 -14.93
N ARG A 244 24.76 8.04 -15.95
CA ARG A 244 24.41 7.70 -17.34
C ARG A 244 24.57 6.20 -17.64
N LYS A 245 25.51 5.55 -16.95
CA LYS A 245 25.91 4.17 -17.23
C LYS A 245 25.15 3.16 -16.41
N TYR A 246 24.71 3.52 -15.20
CA TYR A 246 24.06 2.61 -14.24
C TYR A 246 22.70 3.15 -13.80
N HIS A 247 21.84 2.25 -13.31
CA HIS A 247 20.65 2.64 -12.60
C HIS A 247 21.02 3.10 -11.18
N ILE A 248 20.57 4.29 -10.81
CA ILE A 248 20.85 4.88 -9.50
C ILE A 248 19.65 4.66 -8.59
N SER A 249 19.87 4.02 -7.43
CA SER A 249 18.83 3.92 -6.39
C SER A 249 18.90 5.06 -5.38
N SER A 250 20.10 5.61 -5.12
CA SER A 250 20.26 6.74 -4.21
C SER A 250 21.44 7.60 -4.60
N LYS A 251 21.29 8.94 -4.43
CA LYS A 251 22.36 9.92 -4.52
C LYS A 251 22.32 10.82 -3.29
N GLN A 252 23.43 10.92 -2.59
CA GLN A 252 23.57 11.72 -1.39
C GLN A 252 24.82 12.59 -1.46
N TYR A 253 24.71 13.84 -0.98
CA TYR A 253 25.85 14.72 -0.79
C TYR A 253 26.29 14.59 0.67
N THR A 254 27.53 14.17 0.87
CA THR A 254 28.16 13.97 2.18
C THR A 254 29.39 14.86 2.33
N GLU A 255 29.97 14.92 3.51
CA GLU A 255 31.24 15.62 3.73
C GLU A 255 32.42 14.98 2.93
N GLU A 256 32.30 13.71 2.58
CA GLU A 256 33.29 12.94 1.82
C GLU A 256 33.09 13.02 0.30
N GLY A 257 32.05 13.77 -0.17
CA GLY A 257 31.70 13.90 -1.58
C GLY A 257 30.33 13.39 -1.92
N ILE A 258 30.15 13.01 -3.18
CA ILE A 258 28.88 12.47 -3.73
C ILE A 258 28.89 10.96 -3.56
N ARG A 259 27.95 10.45 -2.78
CA ARG A 259 27.72 9.01 -2.58
C ARG A 259 26.58 8.55 -3.48
N LEU A 260 26.86 7.59 -4.35
CA LEU A 260 25.91 6.99 -5.29
C LEU A 260 25.71 5.51 -4.95
N ARG A 261 24.46 5.07 -4.94
CA ARG A 261 24.13 3.64 -4.93
C ARG A 261 23.71 3.22 -6.34
N LEU A 262 24.45 2.26 -6.89
CA LEU A 262 24.36 1.85 -8.29
C LEU A 262 23.85 0.41 -8.37
N LEU A 263 23.05 0.15 -9.39
CA LEU A 263 22.63 -1.22 -9.74
C LEU A 263 23.26 -1.64 -11.06
N GLY A 264 23.90 -2.82 -11.04
CA GLY A 264 24.56 -3.39 -12.22
C GLY A 264 24.89 -4.87 -12.05
N GLU A 265 25.04 -5.59 -13.15
CA GLU A 265 25.39 -7.01 -13.14
C GLU A 265 26.82 -7.24 -12.61
N ASN A 266 27.72 -6.31 -12.87
CA ASN A 266 29.10 -6.37 -12.43
C ASN A 266 29.47 -5.12 -11.64
N MET A 267 30.47 -5.27 -10.77
CA MET A 267 31.04 -4.13 -10.05
C MET A 267 31.57 -3.09 -11.04
N PRO A 268 31.23 -1.81 -10.84
CA PRO A 268 31.83 -0.73 -11.64
C PRO A 268 33.36 -0.78 -11.60
N SER A 269 33.98 -0.57 -12.74
CA SER A 269 35.47 -0.58 -12.86
C SER A 269 36.13 0.68 -12.29
N GLU A 270 35.33 1.69 -12.00
CA GLU A 270 35.75 2.97 -11.47
C GLU A 270 36.26 2.84 -10.03
N SER A 271 37.30 3.54 -9.68
CA SER A 271 37.88 3.51 -8.34
C SER A 271 36.91 4.07 -7.29
N GLY A 272 36.88 3.49 -6.10
CA GLY A 272 36.02 3.95 -5.00
C GLY A 272 34.64 3.30 -4.97
N CYS A 273 34.35 2.30 -5.80
CA CYS A 273 33.12 1.53 -5.73
C CYS A 273 33.34 0.26 -4.88
N ILE A 274 32.40 -0.01 -3.99
CA ILE A 274 32.40 -1.18 -3.08
C ILE A 274 31.05 -1.88 -3.10
N ALA A 275 31.04 -3.16 -2.78
CA ALA A 275 29.78 -3.88 -2.53
C ALA A 275 29.15 -3.37 -1.23
N CYS A 276 27.83 -3.23 -1.23
CA CYS A 276 27.10 -2.78 -0.05
C CYS A 276 25.85 -3.64 0.22
N ASP A 277 25.30 -3.49 1.43
CA ASP A 277 24.06 -4.17 1.79
C ASP A 277 22.89 -3.64 0.97
N VAL A 278 22.01 -4.55 0.55
CA VAL A 278 20.86 -4.24 -0.30
C VAL A 278 19.74 -3.63 0.53
N THR A 279 19.23 -2.47 0.11
CA THR A 279 17.99 -1.88 0.63
C THR A 279 16.78 -2.37 -0.16
N LEU A 280 15.58 -2.16 0.38
CA LEU A 280 14.35 -2.50 -0.34
C LEU A 280 14.15 -1.62 -1.59
N GLU A 281 14.60 -0.37 -1.56
CA GLU A 281 14.61 0.51 -2.73
C GLU A 281 15.50 -0.05 -3.84
N ASP A 282 16.72 -0.51 -3.50
CA ASP A 282 17.61 -1.16 -4.46
C ASP A 282 16.93 -2.37 -5.10
N ALA A 283 16.34 -3.23 -4.27
CA ALA A 283 15.67 -4.45 -4.74
C ALA A 283 14.45 -4.14 -5.61
N TYR A 284 13.67 -3.11 -5.25
CA TYR A 284 12.55 -2.63 -6.06
C TYR A 284 13.02 -2.15 -7.43
N ILE A 285 14.02 -1.26 -7.48
CA ILE A 285 14.56 -0.72 -8.71
C ILE A 285 15.18 -1.84 -9.57
N TYR A 286 15.87 -2.80 -8.95
CA TYR A 286 16.45 -3.95 -9.64
C TYR A 286 15.39 -4.80 -10.35
N VAL A 287 14.29 -5.12 -9.66
CA VAL A 287 13.21 -5.95 -10.23
C VAL A 287 12.41 -5.18 -11.28
N THR A 288 12.24 -3.86 -11.13
CA THR A 288 11.44 -3.05 -12.04
C THR A 288 12.17 -2.62 -13.31
N ASN A 289 13.51 -2.70 -13.37
CA ASN A 289 14.33 -2.32 -14.53
C ASN A 289 14.92 -3.53 -15.27
N ARG A 290 14.53 -4.72 -14.92
CA ARG A 290 14.75 -5.94 -15.69
C ARG A 290 13.58 -6.20 -16.63
#